data_d876d5eda31b6d490568e09948debc9a
#
_entry.id   d876d5eda31b6d490568e09948debc9a
#
_cell.length_a   1.000
_cell.length_b   1.000
_cell.length_c   1.000
_cell.angle_alpha   90.00
_cell.angle_beta   90.00
_cell.angle_gamma   90.00
#
_symmetry.space_group_name_H-M   'P 1'
#
loop_
_entity.id
_entity.type
_entity.pdbx_description
1 polymer ?
#
loop_
_entity_poly.entity_id
_entity_poly.type
_entity_poly.pdbx_seq_one_letter_code
_entity_poly.pdbx_strand_id
1 'polypeptide(L)'
;MKRNFNHFIIGFLSFWGFPSGNAEENSSLPVKKWLNVSFVSHPTGELALDIFRSSDSKKRPAVLCLHGGFWAKGSKKFMHPLAEDLVGKGYIAVCSNYRLTDAAPAPAQLHDVFSAIHFLRENASDYGIDPGKVGVTGSSAGGYLAVMAAVFDSGNKIARPNAAIGMGAQTDLTSPHVQNSTAPNWSKFMGGLYKEVPQNYLKQSPIAHLTEDDPPIAIICGEYDKPSTRADAFRQKALRLGVPTTLTEILGAPHGLLKAAAHRKIAVEAIDNFLKVHLGK
;
A
#
# COMPACT_ATOMS: atom_id res chain seq x y z
N MET A 1 -7.79 -49.47 -58.09
CA MET A 1 -6.78 -48.81 -58.91
C MET A 1 -5.71 -48.22 -57.99
N LYS A 2 -4.53 -48.85 -58.07
CA LYS A 2 -3.33 -48.43 -57.34
C LYS A 2 -2.71 -47.21 -58.03
N ARG A 3 -2.20 -46.25 -57.29
CA ARG A 3 -1.07 -45.43 -57.72
C ARG A 3 -0.23 -45.00 -56.49
N ASN A 4 0.95 -45.64 -56.38
CA ASN A 4 2.08 -45.23 -55.61
C ASN A 4 2.70 -43.96 -56.18
N PHE A 5 3.18 -43.05 -55.29
CA PHE A 5 4.27 -42.17 -55.65
C PHE A 5 5.17 -42.01 -54.42
N ASN A 6 6.36 -42.65 -54.51
CA ASN A 6 7.57 -42.33 -53.80
C ASN A 6 8.02 -40.93 -54.21
N HIS A 7 8.60 -40.13 -53.31
CA HIS A 7 9.84 -39.41 -53.60
C HIS A 7 10.44 -38.69 -52.42
N PHE A 8 11.62 -39.08 -52.10
CA PHE A 8 12.85 -38.34 -51.80
C PHE A 8 12.88 -37.44 -50.56
N ILE A 9 13.62 -37.94 -49.60
CA ILE A 9 14.28 -37.23 -48.50
C ILE A 9 15.52 -36.54 -49.06
N ILE A 10 15.59 -35.19 -48.92
CA ILE A 10 16.87 -34.47 -48.95
C ILE A 10 17.00 -33.77 -47.62
N GLY A 11 17.90 -34.25 -46.79
CA GLY A 11 18.29 -33.58 -45.56
C GLY A 11 19.12 -32.32 -45.85
N PHE A 12 18.75 -31.21 -45.22
CA PHE A 12 19.64 -30.11 -44.99
C PHE A 12 19.68 -29.85 -43.49
N LEU A 13 20.76 -30.35 -42.88
CA LEU A 13 21.18 -29.97 -41.55
C LEU A 13 21.82 -28.58 -41.63
N SER A 14 21.06 -27.55 -41.38
CA SER A 14 21.63 -26.24 -41.03
C SER A 14 21.70 -26.11 -39.52
N PHE A 15 22.91 -26.24 -38.99
CA PHE A 15 23.27 -25.86 -37.64
C PHE A 15 23.14 -24.37 -37.51
N TRP A 16 22.05 -23.87 -36.92
CA TRP A 16 21.97 -22.53 -36.39
C TRP A 16 22.37 -22.61 -34.92
N GLY A 17 23.61 -22.19 -34.67
CA GLY A 17 24.08 -21.90 -33.31
C GLY A 17 23.21 -20.79 -32.72
N PHE A 18 22.41 -21.09 -31.71
CA PHE A 18 21.84 -20.10 -30.84
C PHE A 18 22.99 -19.41 -30.09
N PRO A 19 23.10 -18.08 -30.10
CA PRO A 19 24.01 -17.42 -29.19
C PRO A 19 23.52 -17.77 -27.78
N SER A 20 24.43 -18.32 -26.97
CA SER A 20 24.26 -18.44 -25.53
C SER A 20 24.05 -17.02 -25.00
N GLY A 21 22.78 -16.62 -24.85
CA GLY A 21 22.43 -15.45 -24.13
C GLY A 21 22.96 -15.63 -22.71
N ASN A 22 23.95 -14.82 -22.34
CA ASN A 22 24.32 -14.64 -20.96
C ASN A 22 23.05 -14.33 -20.20
N ALA A 23 22.60 -15.24 -19.35
CA ALA A 23 21.65 -14.90 -18.30
C ALA A 23 22.34 -13.79 -17.50
N GLU A 24 21.90 -12.55 -17.66
CA GLU A 24 22.25 -11.50 -16.73
C GLU A 24 21.85 -12.02 -15.35
N GLU A 25 22.85 -12.37 -14.56
CA GLU A 25 22.70 -12.57 -13.13
C GLU A 25 22.08 -11.26 -12.62
N ASN A 26 20.80 -11.31 -12.34
CA ASN A 26 20.07 -10.23 -11.71
C ASN A 26 20.54 -10.18 -10.23
N SER A 27 21.80 -9.74 -10.05
CA SER A 27 22.37 -9.51 -8.73
C SER A 27 21.64 -8.31 -8.12
N SER A 28 20.57 -8.59 -7.40
CA SER A 28 19.88 -7.57 -6.63
C SER A 28 20.91 -6.90 -5.71
N LEU A 29 21.03 -5.57 -5.81
CA LEU A 29 21.92 -4.82 -4.95
C LEU A 29 21.61 -5.11 -3.47
N PRO A 30 22.61 -5.16 -2.59
CA PRO A 30 22.39 -5.31 -1.16
C PRO A 30 21.39 -4.28 -0.63
N VAL A 31 20.56 -4.69 0.32
CA VAL A 31 19.59 -3.81 0.96
C VAL A 31 20.23 -3.15 2.18
N LYS A 32 20.32 -1.82 2.17
CA LYS A 32 20.69 -1.02 3.34
C LYS A 32 19.45 -0.79 4.21
N LYS A 33 19.61 -0.93 5.53
CA LYS A 33 18.50 -0.83 6.50
C LYS A 33 18.88 0.16 7.61
N TRP A 34 17.95 1.06 7.93
CA TRP A 34 17.97 1.86 9.16
C TRP A 34 16.77 1.41 9.98
N LEU A 35 17.03 0.88 11.16
CA LEU A 35 15.99 0.30 12.00
C LEU A 35 15.76 1.19 13.23
N ASN A 36 14.48 1.28 13.65
CA ASN A 36 14.05 2.03 14.82
C ASN A 36 14.42 3.53 14.77
N VAL A 37 14.29 4.14 13.60
CA VAL A 37 14.47 5.58 13.44
C VAL A 37 13.27 6.28 14.09
N SER A 38 13.50 7.04 15.16
CA SER A 38 12.46 7.84 15.82
C SER A 38 12.02 8.98 14.92
N PHE A 39 10.71 9.21 14.79
CA PHE A 39 10.16 10.28 13.94
C PHE A 39 9.18 11.20 14.66
N VAL A 40 8.58 10.76 15.76
CA VAL A 40 7.70 11.59 16.60
C VAL A 40 7.67 11.04 18.03
N SER A 41 7.60 11.93 19.00
CA SER A 41 7.45 11.60 20.42
C SER A 41 6.07 12.04 20.93
N HIS A 42 5.44 11.18 21.70
CA HIS A 42 4.15 11.42 22.37
C HIS A 42 4.30 11.15 23.88
N PRO A 43 3.41 11.64 24.71
CA PRO A 43 3.40 11.27 26.14
C PRO A 43 3.34 9.76 26.40
N THR A 44 2.80 8.99 25.44
CA THR A 44 2.70 7.52 25.49
C THR A 44 3.94 6.80 24.97
N GLY A 45 4.96 7.51 24.50
CA GLY A 45 6.21 6.97 23.98
C GLY A 45 6.57 7.45 22.58
N GLU A 46 7.75 7.07 22.13
CA GLU A 46 8.25 7.37 20.80
C GLU A 46 7.68 6.41 19.75
N LEU A 47 7.37 6.95 18.57
CA LEU A 47 7.10 6.15 17.39
C LEU A 47 8.32 6.09 16.47
N ALA A 48 8.60 4.89 16.01
CA ALA A 48 9.74 4.64 15.15
C ALA A 48 9.32 3.97 13.82
N LEU A 49 10.13 4.21 12.80
CA LEU A 49 10.03 3.59 11.49
C LEU A 49 11.30 2.82 11.14
N ASP A 50 11.21 1.92 10.16
CA ASP A 50 12.34 1.20 9.57
C ASP A 50 12.41 1.55 8.09
N ILE A 51 13.60 1.91 7.59
CA ILE A 51 13.83 2.32 6.21
C ILE A 51 14.67 1.26 5.51
N PHE A 52 14.24 0.86 4.31
CA PHE A 52 14.88 -0.13 3.47
C PHE A 52 15.13 0.48 2.08
N ARG A 53 16.35 0.34 1.56
CA ARG A 53 16.67 0.75 0.19
C ARG A 53 17.79 -0.08 -0.40
N SER A 54 17.94 -0.05 -1.75
CA SER A 54 19.14 -0.55 -2.41
C SER A 54 20.37 0.24 -1.98
N SER A 55 21.54 -0.40 -1.93
CA SER A 55 22.78 0.20 -1.44
C SER A 55 23.38 1.29 -2.36
N ASP A 56 22.80 1.50 -3.55
CA ASP A 56 23.25 2.58 -4.44
C ASP A 56 22.91 3.98 -3.88
N SER A 57 23.45 5.02 -4.51
CA SER A 57 23.25 6.42 -4.12
C SER A 57 22.12 7.16 -4.87
N LYS A 58 21.35 6.45 -5.71
CA LYS A 58 20.28 7.07 -6.51
C LYS A 58 19.13 7.56 -5.64
N LYS A 59 18.64 8.77 -5.88
CA LYS A 59 17.38 9.24 -5.31
C LYS A 59 16.22 8.40 -5.88
N ARG A 60 15.28 8.01 -5.01
CA ARG A 60 14.16 7.14 -5.37
C ARG A 60 12.86 7.60 -4.72
N PRO A 61 11.71 7.28 -5.32
CA PRO A 61 10.43 7.42 -4.63
C PRO A 61 10.41 6.61 -3.33
N ALA A 62 9.78 7.15 -2.30
CA ALA A 62 9.55 6.44 -1.04
C ALA A 62 8.12 5.91 -0.95
N VAL A 63 7.95 4.76 -0.32
CA VAL A 63 6.64 4.16 -0.04
C VAL A 63 6.54 3.87 1.46
N LEU A 64 5.68 4.61 2.16
CA LEU A 64 5.35 4.38 3.55
C LEU A 64 4.41 3.19 3.67
N CYS A 65 4.79 2.16 4.41
CA CYS A 65 4.08 0.89 4.58
C CYS A 65 3.46 0.79 5.98
N LEU A 66 2.14 0.73 6.08
CA LEU A 66 1.37 0.76 7.31
C LEU A 66 0.77 -0.62 7.61
N HIS A 67 1.00 -1.12 8.84
CA HIS A 67 0.54 -2.44 9.24
C HIS A 67 -0.96 -2.49 9.53
N GLY A 68 -1.54 -3.68 9.43
CA GLY A 68 -2.89 -3.98 9.87
C GLY A 68 -2.96 -4.30 11.37
N GLY A 69 -4.15 -4.70 11.84
CA GLY A 69 -4.37 -5.14 13.22
C GLY A 69 -5.49 -4.41 13.94
N PHE A 70 -6.49 -3.92 13.21
CA PHE A 70 -7.65 -3.20 13.76
C PHE A 70 -7.28 -2.00 14.64
N TRP A 71 -6.15 -1.35 14.29
CA TRP A 71 -5.56 -0.24 15.07
C TRP A 71 -5.23 -0.59 16.53
N ALA A 72 -5.54 -1.80 17.00
CA ALA A 72 -5.38 -2.26 18.39
C ALA A 72 -4.13 -3.12 18.62
N LYS A 73 -3.51 -3.60 17.54
CA LYS A 73 -2.30 -4.45 17.59
C LYS A 73 -1.53 -4.37 16.28
N GLY A 74 -0.32 -4.91 16.29
CA GLY A 74 0.57 -4.93 15.13
C GLY A 74 1.81 -4.09 15.35
N SER A 75 2.71 -4.13 14.38
CA SER A 75 3.91 -3.31 14.36
C SER A 75 4.45 -3.20 12.93
N LYS A 76 5.34 -2.24 12.71
CA LYS A 76 6.04 -2.02 11.44
C LYS A 76 6.72 -3.29 10.89
N LYS A 77 7.13 -4.22 11.76
CA LYS A 77 7.77 -5.48 11.36
C LYS A 77 6.87 -6.37 10.48
N PHE A 78 5.54 -6.25 10.59
CA PHE A 78 4.62 -7.01 9.74
C PHE A 78 4.68 -6.60 8.27
N MET A 79 5.24 -5.42 7.98
CA MET A 79 5.38 -4.90 6.64
C MET A 79 6.77 -5.16 6.02
N HIS A 80 7.74 -5.73 6.78
CA HIS A 80 9.09 -5.99 6.28
C HIS A 80 9.12 -6.84 5.00
N PRO A 81 8.34 -7.94 4.86
CA PRO A 81 8.35 -8.71 3.62
C PRO A 81 7.87 -7.89 2.41
N LEU A 82 6.86 -7.03 2.59
CA LEU A 82 6.42 -6.11 1.53
C LEU A 82 7.49 -5.06 1.22
N ALA A 83 8.16 -4.54 2.25
CA ALA A 83 9.22 -3.55 2.08
C ALA A 83 10.40 -4.11 1.26
N GLU A 84 10.83 -5.33 1.53
CA GLU A 84 11.91 -5.98 0.77
C GLU A 84 11.50 -6.22 -0.69
N ASP A 85 10.27 -6.65 -0.94
CA ASP A 85 9.73 -6.78 -2.29
C ASP A 85 9.70 -5.42 -3.04
N LEU A 86 9.29 -4.33 -2.37
CA LEU A 86 9.26 -2.98 -2.96
C LEU A 86 10.67 -2.42 -3.22
N VAL A 87 11.65 -2.73 -2.36
CA VAL A 87 13.05 -2.39 -2.65
C VAL A 87 13.54 -3.10 -3.90
N GLY A 88 13.18 -4.36 -4.09
CA GLY A 88 13.42 -5.10 -5.33
C GLY A 88 12.80 -4.46 -6.58
N LYS A 89 11.70 -3.73 -6.39
CA LYS A 89 11.06 -2.89 -7.43
C LYS A 89 11.69 -1.50 -7.57
N GLY A 90 12.71 -1.17 -6.78
CA GLY A 90 13.47 0.08 -6.87
C GLY A 90 12.87 1.26 -6.10
N TYR A 91 12.03 1.03 -5.11
CA TYR A 91 11.56 2.04 -4.17
C TYR A 91 12.44 2.08 -2.91
N ILE A 92 12.33 3.16 -2.15
CA ILE A 92 12.70 3.18 -0.75
C ILE A 92 11.44 2.82 0.02
N ALA A 93 11.46 1.70 0.73
CA ALA A 93 10.31 1.25 1.51
C ALA A 93 10.49 1.60 2.99
N VAL A 94 9.45 2.17 3.59
CA VAL A 94 9.47 2.65 4.97
C VAL A 94 8.34 2.02 5.75
N CYS A 95 8.65 1.19 6.72
CA CYS A 95 7.65 0.57 7.58
C CYS A 95 7.51 1.38 8.86
N SER A 96 6.30 1.87 9.15
CA SER A 96 6.06 2.73 10.32
C SER A 96 5.15 2.09 11.35
N ASN A 97 5.45 2.37 12.62
CA ASN A 97 4.48 2.26 13.70
C ASN A 97 3.55 3.48 13.68
N TYR A 98 2.41 3.33 14.30
CA TYR A 98 1.48 4.39 14.68
C TYR A 98 0.88 4.04 16.06
N ARG A 99 0.34 5.01 16.79
CA ARG A 99 -0.30 4.76 18.09
C ARG A 99 -1.44 3.77 17.94
N LEU A 100 -1.48 2.78 18.82
CA LEU A 100 -2.60 1.85 18.89
C LEU A 100 -3.74 2.43 19.73
N THR A 101 -4.93 1.86 19.63
CA THR A 101 -6.14 2.38 20.28
C THR A 101 -6.08 2.38 21.82
N ASP A 102 -5.21 1.56 22.41
CA ASP A 102 -4.98 1.59 23.86
C ASP A 102 -4.17 2.85 24.28
N ALA A 103 -3.41 3.46 23.36
CA ALA A 103 -2.70 4.71 23.59
C ALA A 103 -3.55 5.95 23.24
N ALA A 104 -4.34 5.89 22.16
CA ALA A 104 -5.23 6.97 21.75
C ALA A 104 -6.27 6.50 20.72
N PRO A 105 -7.53 7.00 20.75
CA PRO A 105 -8.54 6.75 19.73
C PRO A 105 -8.23 7.53 18.45
N ALA A 106 -9.03 7.32 17.39
CA ALA A 106 -8.99 8.14 16.19
C ALA A 106 -9.26 9.63 16.51
N PRO A 107 -8.58 10.56 15.83
CA PRO A 107 -7.75 10.40 14.63
C PRO A 107 -6.24 10.27 14.91
N ALA A 108 -5.82 9.89 16.11
CA ALA A 108 -4.41 9.88 16.51
C ALA A 108 -3.50 9.10 15.54
N GLN A 109 -3.96 7.96 15.03
CA GLN A 109 -3.23 7.12 14.08
C GLN A 109 -2.97 7.84 12.75
N LEU A 110 -3.95 8.61 12.28
CA LEU A 110 -3.82 9.40 11.06
C LEU A 110 -2.80 10.55 11.24
N HIS A 111 -2.81 11.19 12.38
CA HIS A 111 -1.82 12.23 12.69
C HIS A 111 -0.39 11.66 12.71
N ASP A 112 -0.22 10.43 13.20
CA ASP A 112 1.08 9.75 13.19
C ASP A 112 1.54 9.42 11.77
N VAL A 113 0.61 9.05 10.87
CA VAL A 113 0.91 8.86 9.44
C VAL A 113 1.36 10.16 8.79
N PHE A 114 0.70 11.28 9.07
CA PHE A 114 1.12 12.60 8.59
C PHE A 114 2.51 12.99 9.12
N SER A 115 2.79 12.72 10.40
CA SER A 115 4.11 12.94 10.98
C SER A 115 5.19 12.10 10.29
N ALA A 116 4.90 10.85 9.96
CA ALA A 116 5.84 9.99 9.23
C ALA A 116 6.11 10.50 7.80
N ILE A 117 5.08 10.91 7.05
CA ILE A 117 5.24 11.48 5.71
C ILE A 117 6.06 12.78 5.77
N HIS A 118 5.76 13.64 6.74
CA HIS A 118 6.50 14.89 6.96
C HIS A 118 7.98 14.62 7.25
N PHE A 119 8.26 13.71 8.19
CA PHE A 119 9.62 13.28 8.54
C PHE A 119 10.40 12.79 7.31
N LEU A 120 9.78 11.97 6.45
CA LEU A 120 10.43 11.45 5.25
C LEU A 120 10.80 12.56 4.26
N ARG A 121 10.01 13.61 4.16
CA ARG A 121 10.30 14.74 3.29
C ARG A 121 11.37 15.66 3.85
N GLU A 122 11.35 15.94 5.15
CA GLU A 122 12.37 16.77 5.81
C GLU A 122 13.73 16.11 5.81
N ASN A 123 13.79 14.77 5.99
CA ASN A 123 15.03 14.01 6.05
C ASN A 123 15.34 13.28 4.73
N ALA A 124 14.77 13.74 3.61
CA ALA A 124 14.86 13.05 2.33
C ALA A 124 16.31 12.87 1.83
N SER A 125 17.19 13.84 2.08
CA SER A 125 18.62 13.78 1.72
C SER A 125 19.35 12.63 2.40
N ASP A 126 19.08 12.38 3.67
CA ASP A 126 19.81 11.42 4.51
C ASP A 126 19.54 9.97 4.07
N TYR A 127 18.36 9.75 3.50
CA TYR A 127 17.91 8.43 3.06
C TYR A 127 17.89 8.27 1.53
N GLY A 128 18.22 9.34 0.77
CA GLY A 128 18.17 9.34 -0.69
C GLY A 128 16.76 9.27 -1.25
N ILE A 129 15.80 9.83 -0.54
CA ILE A 129 14.40 9.96 -0.96
C ILE A 129 14.25 11.13 -1.93
N ASP A 130 13.38 10.97 -2.94
CA ASP A 130 12.82 12.09 -3.69
C ASP A 130 11.63 12.66 -2.89
N PRO A 131 11.75 13.86 -2.27
CA PRO A 131 10.69 14.40 -1.40
C PRO A 131 9.39 14.72 -2.15
N GLY A 132 9.45 14.89 -3.47
CA GLY A 132 8.28 15.06 -4.33
C GLY A 132 7.56 13.76 -4.67
N LYS A 133 8.10 12.59 -4.27
CA LYS A 133 7.62 11.27 -4.67
C LYS A 133 7.44 10.35 -3.45
N VAL A 134 6.52 10.70 -2.58
CA VAL A 134 6.19 9.91 -1.37
C VAL A 134 4.80 9.31 -1.53
N GLY A 135 4.75 8.00 -1.71
CA GLY A 135 3.51 7.21 -1.69
C GLY A 135 3.25 6.60 -0.32
N VAL A 136 2.03 6.18 -0.07
CA VAL A 136 1.63 5.45 1.12
C VAL A 136 0.87 4.19 0.75
N THR A 137 1.16 3.09 1.43
CA THR A 137 0.40 1.83 1.31
C THR A 137 0.20 1.20 2.67
N GLY A 138 -0.76 0.30 2.77
CA GLY A 138 -0.96 -0.41 4.03
C GLY A 138 -1.98 -1.53 3.88
N SER A 139 -2.04 -2.40 4.90
CA SER A 139 -2.94 -3.55 4.93
C SER A 139 -4.02 -3.37 5.99
N SER A 140 -5.29 -3.64 5.66
CA SER A 140 -6.43 -3.60 6.60
C SER A 140 -6.55 -2.23 7.29
N ALA A 141 -6.36 -2.14 8.60
CA ALA A 141 -6.30 -0.87 9.34
C ALA A 141 -5.26 0.11 8.76
N GLY A 142 -4.07 -0.39 8.36
CA GLY A 142 -3.06 0.41 7.67
C GLY A 142 -3.50 0.82 6.26
N GLY A 143 -4.24 -0.04 5.56
CA GLY A 143 -4.83 0.29 4.26
C GLY A 143 -5.86 1.42 4.36
N TYR A 144 -6.71 1.37 5.38
CA TYR A 144 -7.61 2.46 5.73
C TYR A 144 -6.84 3.76 5.99
N LEU A 145 -5.78 3.72 6.82
CA LEU A 145 -4.96 4.90 7.12
C LEU A 145 -4.28 5.47 5.87
N ALA A 146 -3.83 4.60 4.95
CA ALA A 146 -3.24 5.03 3.69
C ALA A 146 -4.24 5.81 2.83
N VAL A 147 -5.47 5.30 2.67
CA VAL A 147 -6.53 5.99 1.93
C VAL A 147 -6.95 7.26 2.66
N MET A 148 -7.12 7.21 3.99
CA MET A 148 -7.52 8.38 4.78
C MET A 148 -6.47 9.51 4.69
N ALA A 149 -5.17 9.18 4.69
CA ALA A 149 -4.10 10.17 4.52
C ALA A 149 -4.12 10.88 3.16
N ALA A 150 -4.67 10.22 2.13
CA ALA A 150 -4.81 10.82 0.81
C ALA A 150 -5.98 11.80 0.73
N VAL A 151 -7.11 11.49 1.38
CA VAL A 151 -8.36 12.25 1.22
C VAL A 151 -8.63 13.27 2.35
N PHE A 152 -8.00 13.08 3.51
CA PHE A 152 -8.22 14.00 4.64
C PHE A 152 -7.40 15.28 4.47
N ASP A 153 -8.07 16.41 4.46
CA ASP A 153 -7.38 17.69 4.45
C ASP A 153 -6.86 18.02 5.86
N SER A 154 -5.56 17.84 6.03
CA SER A 154 -4.87 18.20 7.28
C SER A 154 -4.50 19.68 7.37
N GLY A 155 -4.79 20.49 6.34
CA GLY A 155 -4.26 21.85 6.20
C GLY A 155 -2.75 21.91 5.93
N ASN A 156 -2.05 20.76 5.92
CA ASN A 156 -0.61 20.68 5.68
C ASN A 156 -0.30 19.83 4.42
N LYS A 157 -0.08 20.52 3.31
CA LYS A 157 0.22 19.87 2.01
C LYS A 157 1.50 19.01 2.03
N ILE A 158 2.48 19.36 2.90
CA ILE A 158 3.73 18.60 3.02
C ILE A 158 3.48 17.21 3.65
N ALA A 159 2.47 17.06 4.47
CA ALA A 159 2.10 15.79 5.08
C ALA A 159 1.21 14.90 4.18
N ARG A 160 0.70 15.41 3.04
CA ARG A 160 -0.15 14.65 2.14
C ARG A 160 0.67 13.76 1.21
N PRO A 161 0.34 12.46 1.01
CA PRO A 161 1.05 11.60 0.07
C PRO A 161 0.78 12.02 -1.39
N ASN A 162 1.70 11.64 -2.30
CA ASN A 162 1.52 11.85 -3.74
C ASN A 162 0.68 10.76 -4.42
N ALA A 163 0.56 9.59 -3.78
CA ALA A 163 -0.31 8.49 -4.20
C ALA A 163 -0.59 7.59 -2.99
N ALA A 164 -1.76 6.93 -2.97
CA ALA A 164 -2.13 6.04 -1.89
C ALA A 164 -2.63 4.69 -2.38
N ILE A 165 -2.31 3.61 -1.67
CA ILE A 165 -2.78 2.26 -1.97
C ILE A 165 -3.33 1.61 -0.70
N GLY A 166 -4.62 1.33 -0.67
CA GLY A 166 -5.27 0.64 0.45
C GLY A 166 -5.49 -0.84 0.15
N MET A 167 -4.79 -1.73 0.86
CA MET A 167 -5.01 -3.17 0.76
C MET A 167 -6.03 -3.64 1.80
N GLY A 168 -7.19 -4.17 1.38
CA GLY A 168 -8.28 -4.56 2.26
C GLY A 168 -8.84 -3.39 3.09
N ALA A 169 -8.74 -2.18 2.56
CA ALA A 169 -9.17 -0.97 3.24
C ALA A 169 -10.69 -0.89 3.34
N GLN A 170 -11.20 -0.50 4.50
CA GLN A 170 -12.58 -0.06 4.64
C GLN A 170 -12.66 1.42 4.29
N THR A 171 -13.36 1.77 3.21
CA THR A 171 -13.41 3.14 2.69
C THR A 171 -14.68 3.90 3.03
N ASP A 172 -15.71 3.19 3.52
CA ASP A 172 -16.95 3.76 4.04
C ASP A 172 -17.27 3.20 5.42
N LEU A 173 -17.02 4.00 6.46
CA LEU A 173 -17.28 3.62 7.84
C LEU A 173 -18.74 3.85 8.26
N THR A 174 -19.56 4.39 7.35
CA THR A 174 -21.01 4.54 7.53
C THR A 174 -21.81 3.45 6.81
N SER A 175 -21.12 2.47 6.19
CA SER A 175 -21.75 1.35 5.50
C SER A 175 -22.51 0.43 6.45
N PRO A 176 -23.57 -0.25 6.01
CA PRO A 176 -24.34 -1.19 6.85
C PRO A 176 -23.46 -2.28 7.50
N HIS A 177 -22.41 -2.70 6.81
CA HIS A 177 -21.44 -3.67 7.35
C HIS A 177 -20.74 -3.15 8.61
N VAL A 178 -20.37 -1.88 8.65
CA VAL A 178 -19.71 -1.26 9.81
C VAL A 178 -20.74 -0.89 10.88
N GLN A 179 -21.88 -0.31 10.49
CA GLN A 179 -22.95 0.08 11.41
C GLN A 179 -23.42 -1.10 12.29
N ASN A 180 -23.56 -2.29 11.69
CA ASN A 180 -24.03 -3.49 12.36
C ASN A 180 -22.90 -4.26 13.07
N SER A 181 -21.66 -3.77 13.01
CA SER A 181 -20.53 -4.44 13.65
C SER A 181 -20.52 -4.20 15.16
N THR A 182 -20.43 -5.28 15.91
CA THR A 182 -20.27 -5.28 17.37
C THR A 182 -18.82 -5.53 17.80
N ALA A 183 -17.88 -5.55 16.85
CA ALA A 183 -16.48 -5.82 17.15
C ALA A 183 -15.90 -4.72 18.07
N PRO A 184 -15.33 -5.10 19.24
CA PRO A 184 -14.86 -4.12 20.25
C PRO A 184 -13.82 -3.13 19.73
N ASN A 185 -13.07 -3.52 18.70
CA ASN A 185 -12.04 -2.66 18.10
C ASN A 185 -12.62 -1.42 17.40
N TRP A 186 -13.84 -1.50 16.86
CA TRP A 186 -14.53 -0.33 16.33
C TRP A 186 -14.84 0.68 17.44
N SER A 187 -15.40 0.21 18.55
CA SER A 187 -15.70 1.05 19.70
C SER A 187 -14.45 1.70 20.28
N LYS A 188 -13.35 0.96 20.43
CA LYS A 188 -12.07 1.52 20.89
C LYS A 188 -11.53 2.57 19.94
N PHE A 189 -11.59 2.32 18.62
CA PHE A 189 -11.05 3.24 17.63
C PHE A 189 -11.91 4.51 17.50
N MET A 190 -13.25 4.39 17.54
CA MET A 190 -14.17 5.49 17.33
C MET A 190 -14.61 6.20 18.63
N GLY A 191 -14.29 5.62 19.79
CA GLY A 191 -14.77 6.11 21.09
C GLY A 191 -16.19 5.67 21.44
N GLY A 192 -16.77 4.72 20.69
CA GLY A 192 -18.11 4.17 20.91
C GLY A 192 -18.59 3.35 19.71
N LEU A 193 -19.69 2.62 19.84
CA LEU A 193 -20.34 1.94 18.71
C LEU A 193 -21.03 2.96 17.78
N TYR A 194 -21.29 2.58 16.53
CA TYR A 194 -21.90 3.46 15.54
C TYR A 194 -23.17 4.14 16.05
N LYS A 195 -24.07 3.38 16.70
CA LYS A 195 -25.32 3.92 17.27
C LYS A 195 -25.13 4.98 18.37
N GLU A 196 -23.96 4.99 19.01
CA GLU A 196 -23.61 5.89 20.11
C GLU A 196 -22.89 7.15 19.60
N VAL A 197 -21.99 6.99 18.63
CA VAL A 197 -21.14 8.07 18.11
C VAL A 197 -21.11 8.12 16.57
N PRO A 198 -22.26 8.18 15.87
CA PRO A 198 -22.31 8.09 14.40
C PRO A 198 -21.49 9.17 13.71
N GLN A 199 -21.38 10.36 14.30
CA GLN A 199 -20.59 11.45 13.74
C GLN A 199 -19.08 11.16 13.72
N ASN A 200 -18.57 10.36 14.66
CA ASN A 200 -17.17 9.98 14.66
C ASN A 200 -16.89 9.05 13.47
N TYR A 201 -17.79 8.12 13.15
CA TYR A 201 -17.68 7.25 11.99
C TYR A 201 -17.74 8.03 10.67
N LEU A 202 -18.62 9.02 10.58
CA LEU A 202 -18.69 9.90 9.40
C LEU A 202 -17.39 10.69 9.22
N LYS A 203 -16.88 11.32 10.29
CA LYS A 203 -15.62 12.09 10.28
C LYS A 203 -14.39 11.25 9.95
N GLN A 204 -14.44 9.94 10.23
CA GLN A 204 -13.36 9.01 9.96
C GLN A 204 -13.60 8.15 8.69
N SER A 205 -14.64 8.47 7.91
CA SER A 205 -14.98 7.73 6.69
C SER A 205 -14.25 8.32 5.47
N PRO A 206 -13.31 7.60 4.84
CA PRO A 206 -12.58 8.13 3.68
C PRO A 206 -13.48 8.67 2.56
N ILE A 207 -14.57 7.98 2.25
CA ILE A 207 -15.52 8.40 1.21
C ILE A 207 -16.14 9.78 1.50
N ALA A 208 -16.27 10.18 2.78
CA ALA A 208 -16.84 11.47 3.15
C ALA A 208 -15.92 12.64 2.78
N HIS A 209 -14.61 12.42 2.79
CA HIS A 209 -13.58 13.44 2.53
C HIS A 209 -13.16 13.53 1.06
N LEU A 210 -13.51 12.53 0.24
CA LEU A 210 -13.06 12.45 -1.15
C LEU A 210 -13.52 13.66 -1.98
N THR A 211 -12.53 14.36 -2.58
CA THR A 211 -12.68 15.55 -3.43
C THR A 211 -11.95 15.38 -4.77
N GLU A 212 -12.17 16.30 -5.72
CA GLU A 212 -11.50 16.28 -7.03
C GLU A 212 -9.99 16.57 -6.96
N ASP A 213 -9.53 17.22 -5.87
CA ASP A 213 -8.11 17.58 -5.66
C ASP A 213 -7.29 16.44 -5.02
N ASP A 214 -7.89 15.27 -4.81
CA ASP A 214 -7.22 14.17 -4.15
C ASP A 214 -6.17 13.50 -5.05
N PRO A 215 -5.05 13.03 -4.47
CA PRO A 215 -4.05 12.32 -5.22
C PRO A 215 -4.59 10.98 -5.74
N PRO A 216 -3.91 10.34 -6.70
CA PRO A 216 -4.27 9.01 -7.17
C PRO A 216 -4.40 7.98 -6.04
N ILE A 217 -5.47 7.17 -6.07
CA ILE A 217 -5.79 6.18 -5.03
C ILE A 217 -6.08 4.82 -5.64
N ALA A 218 -5.32 3.79 -5.26
CA ALA A 218 -5.61 2.40 -5.61
C ALA A 218 -6.19 1.63 -4.42
N ILE A 219 -7.11 0.72 -4.70
CA ILE A 219 -7.61 -0.26 -3.72
C ILE A 219 -7.23 -1.66 -4.21
N ILE A 220 -6.70 -2.49 -3.32
CA ILE A 220 -6.41 -3.90 -3.58
C ILE A 220 -7.18 -4.73 -2.56
N CYS A 221 -8.01 -5.65 -3.01
CA CYS A 221 -8.80 -6.53 -2.16
C CYS A 221 -8.54 -7.99 -2.52
N GLY A 222 -8.67 -8.88 -1.56
CA GLY A 222 -8.85 -10.29 -1.84
C GLY A 222 -10.29 -10.60 -2.24
N GLU A 223 -10.51 -11.60 -3.07
CA GLU A 223 -11.85 -12.06 -3.47
C GLU A 223 -12.75 -12.32 -2.25
N TYR A 224 -12.22 -13.00 -1.23
CA TYR A 224 -12.98 -13.34 -0.03
C TYR A 224 -13.11 -12.19 0.97
N ASP A 225 -12.54 -11.04 0.68
CA ASP A 225 -12.66 -9.80 1.48
C ASP A 225 -13.88 -8.95 1.07
N LYS A 226 -14.68 -9.45 0.15
CA LYS A 226 -15.89 -8.79 -0.37
C LYS A 226 -15.60 -7.35 -0.85
N PRO A 227 -14.88 -7.18 -1.96
CA PRO A 227 -14.49 -5.86 -2.50
C PRO A 227 -15.65 -4.89 -2.64
N SER A 228 -16.82 -5.38 -3.06
CA SER A 228 -18.05 -4.58 -3.20
C SER A 228 -18.50 -3.86 -1.93
N THR A 229 -18.24 -4.44 -0.76
CA THR A 229 -18.61 -3.80 0.53
C THR A 229 -17.56 -2.83 1.04
N ARG A 230 -16.35 -2.86 0.49
CA ARG A 230 -15.20 -2.09 0.98
C ARG A 230 -14.79 -0.96 0.05
N ALA A 231 -14.92 -1.16 -1.26
CA ALA A 231 -14.27 -0.32 -2.25
C ALA A 231 -15.20 0.30 -3.29
N ASP A 232 -16.31 -0.36 -3.67
CA ASP A 232 -17.09 0.04 -4.84
C ASP A 232 -17.68 1.43 -4.74
N ALA A 233 -18.32 1.77 -3.63
CA ALA A 233 -18.93 3.10 -3.44
C ALA A 233 -17.88 4.22 -3.50
N PHE A 234 -16.72 3.99 -2.86
CA PHE A 234 -15.59 4.91 -2.88
C PHE A 234 -15.05 5.09 -4.30
N ARG A 235 -14.78 3.98 -4.99
CA ARG A 235 -14.27 4.00 -6.36
C ARG A 235 -15.22 4.71 -7.32
N GLN A 236 -16.52 4.45 -7.23
CA GLN A 236 -17.51 5.15 -8.05
C GLN A 236 -17.55 6.65 -7.78
N LYS A 237 -17.43 7.07 -6.51
CA LYS A 237 -17.33 8.50 -6.16
C LYS A 237 -16.05 9.10 -6.72
N ALA A 238 -14.89 8.43 -6.57
CA ALA A 238 -13.61 8.89 -7.10
C ALA A 238 -13.65 9.09 -8.62
N LEU A 239 -14.20 8.12 -9.37
CA LEU A 239 -14.37 8.23 -10.82
C LEU A 239 -15.25 9.42 -11.23
N ARG A 240 -16.35 9.70 -10.51
CA ARG A 240 -17.22 10.86 -10.80
C ARG A 240 -16.51 12.19 -10.54
N LEU A 241 -15.57 12.22 -9.59
CA LEU A 241 -14.77 13.41 -9.27
C LEU A 241 -13.53 13.54 -10.15
N GLY A 242 -13.25 12.58 -11.03
CA GLY A 242 -12.06 12.60 -11.87
C GLY A 242 -10.76 12.20 -11.14
N VAL A 243 -10.85 11.69 -9.91
CA VAL A 243 -9.68 11.20 -9.15
C VAL A 243 -9.18 9.90 -9.78
N PRO A 244 -7.90 9.81 -10.19
CA PRO A 244 -7.33 8.58 -10.74
C PRO A 244 -7.44 7.44 -9.72
N THR A 245 -8.20 6.39 -10.07
CA THR A 245 -8.44 5.27 -9.13
C THR A 245 -8.44 3.93 -9.83
N THR A 246 -7.91 2.91 -9.15
CA THR A 246 -7.95 1.51 -9.60
C THR A 246 -8.47 0.61 -8.48
N LEU A 247 -9.09 -0.50 -8.88
CA LEU A 247 -9.44 -1.60 -8.00
C LEU A 247 -8.81 -2.87 -8.56
N THR A 248 -7.99 -3.53 -7.76
CA THR A 248 -7.41 -4.84 -8.06
C THR A 248 -7.99 -5.88 -7.12
N GLU A 249 -8.64 -6.89 -7.69
CA GLU A 249 -9.11 -8.05 -6.94
C GLU A 249 -8.13 -9.22 -7.13
N ILE A 250 -7.67 -9.80 -6.01
CA ILE A 250 -6.77 -10.95 -6.03
C ILE A 250 -7.60 -12.21 -5.80
N LEU A 251 -7.75 -13.02 -6.85
CA LEU A 251 -8.54 -14.24 -6.82
C LEU A 251 -7.99 -15.23 -5.78
N GLY A 252 -8.87 -15.89 -5.05
CA GLY A 252 -8.54 -16.84 -3.98
C GLY A 252 -7.93 -16.21 -2.73
N ALA A 253 -7.74 -14.89 -2.68
CA ALA A 253 -7.12 -14.25 -1.55
C ALA A 253 -8.13 -13.87 -0.46
N PRO A 254 -7.80 -14.13 0.84
CA PRO A 254 -8.58 -13.66 1.98
C PRO A 254 -8.18 -12.21 2.33
N HIS A 255 -8.82 -11.65 3.36
CA HIS A 255 -8.49 -10.32 3.93
C HIS A 255 -6.98 -10.15 4.24
N GLY A 256 -6.32 -11.19 4.72
CA GLY A 256 -4.89 -11.19 5.05
C GLY A 256 -3.97 -11.46 3.85
N LEU A 257 -4.22 -10.87 2.70
CA LEU A 257 -3.58 -11.18 1.41
C LEU A 257 -2.03 -11.15 1.40
N LEU A 258 -1.40 -10.36 2.28
CA LEU A 258 0.07 -10.30 2.36
C LEU A 258 0.73 -11.51 3.03
N LYS A 259 -0.05 -12.39 3.71
CA LYS A 259 0.48 -13.56 4.41
C LYS A 259 0.99 -14.63 3.45
N ALA A 260 0.28 -14.88 2.35
CA ALA A 260 0.69 -15.83 1.34
C ALA A 260 1.61 -15.15 0.32
N ALA A 261 2.79 -15.73 0.07
CA ALA A 261 3.78 -15.16 -0.85
C ALA A 261 3.21 -14.96 -2.27
N ALA A 262 2.38 -15.88 -2.76
CA ALA A 262 1.74 -15.76 -4.07
C ALA A 262 0.82 -14.52 -4.16
N HIS A 263 -0.05 -14.32 -3.17
CA HIS A 263 -0.94 -13.15 -3.14
C HIS A 263 -0.15 -11.85 -2.94
N ARG A 264 0.89 -11.88 -2.08
CA ARG A 264 1.78 -10.72 -1.88
C ARG A 264 2.49 -10.33 -3.18
N LYS A 265 2.97 -11.29 -3.98
CA LYS A 265 3.57 -11.01 -5.28
C LYS A 265 2.62 -10.27 -6.21
N ILE A 266 1.36 -10.70 -6.31
CA ILE A 266 0.34 -10.02 -7.12
C ILE A 266 0.07 -8.60 -6.58
N ALA A 267 -0.04 -8.45 -5.27
CA ALA A 267 -0.22 -7.14 -4.64
C ALA A 267 0.96 -6.20 -4.93
N VAL A 268 2.20 -6.69 -4.86
CA VAL A 268 3.42 -5.93 -5.18
C VAL A 268 3.43 -5.47 -6.63
N GLU A 269 3.04 -6.33 -7.58
CA GLU A 269 2.93 -5.95 -8.99
C GLU A 269 1.85 -4.87 -9.20
N ALA A 270 0.71 -4.99 -8.54
CA ALA A 270 -0.34 -3.98 -8.61
C ALA A 270 0.11 -2.62 -8.02
N ILE A 271 0.81 -2.65 -6.88
CA ILE A 271 1.42 -1.46 -6.26
C ILE A 271 2.44 -0.83 -7.21
N ASP A 272 3.39 -1.61 -7.74
CA ASP A 272 4.45 -1.13 -8.63
C ASP A 272 3.87 -0.50 -9.90
N ASN A 273 2.93 -1.17 -10.55
CA ASN A 273 2.27 -0.64 -11.76
C ASN A 273 1.55 0.69 -11.49
N PHE A 274 0.85 0.80 -10.37
CA PHE A 274 0.17 2.04 -9.99
C PHE A 274 1.15 3.16 -9.67
N LEU A 275 2.17 2.88 -8.87
CA LEU A 275 3.16 3.89 -8.47
C LEU A 275 4.08 4.33 -9.62
N LYS A 276 4.40 3.46 -10.58
CA LYS A 276 5.13 3.86 -11.79
C LYS A 276 4.42 4.95 -12.57
N VAL A 277 3.10 4.84 -12.71
CA VAL A 277 2.30 5.83 -13.44
C VAL A 277 2.22 7.15 -12.67
N HIS A 278 2.05 7.09 -11.36
CA HIS A 278 1.67 8.27 -10.57
C HIS A 278 2.81 8.92 -9.79
N LEU A 279 3.90 8.22 -9.52
CA LEU A 279 5.10 8.82 -8.91
C LEU A 279 6.23 9.04 -9.93
N GLY A 280 6.16 8.40 -11.09
CA GLY A 280 7.24 8.43 -12.08
C GLY A 280 8.50 7.75 -11.54
N LYS A 281 8.85 6.61 -12.09
CA LYS A 281 10.03 5.84 -11.67
C LYS A 281 11.06 5.83 -12.79
#